data_ff30d3f63a4cca356b4563c2a2a1c677
#
_entry.id   ff30d3f63a4cca356b4563c2a2a1c677
#
_cell.length_a   1.000
_cell.length_b   1.000
_cell.length_c   1.000
_cell.angle_alpha   90.00
_cell.angle_beta   90.00
_cell.angle_gamma   90.00
#
_symmetry.space_group_name_H-M   'P 1'
#
loop_
_entity.id
_entity.type
_entity.pdbx_description
1 polymer ?
#
loop_
_entity_poly.entity_id
_entity_poly.type
_entity_poly.pdbx_seq_one_letter_code
_entity_poly.pdbx_strand_id
1 'polypeptide(L)'
;MIAAVRGEVLVRRGDHIIVEASGVGYRLTVSSETLRSVPAAGQEAFLHCETIGRDDGISLYGFSSEEERDLFVELIGVSGIGPKVAVAVLSGGSVRDLLQAIVAGDAKRFQAVPGIGKRTAERIILELKDRVTGWVDESGEPVTEAAGGSGRSLARDGLVNLGFPALEAEQLLYGLDPEGDPEVLIGEALRKAGATGKTGDG
;
A
#
# COMPACT_ATOMS: atom_id res chain seq x y z
N MET A 1 6.76 16.90 3.44
CA MET A 1 6.06 15.60 3.48
C MET A 1 6.75 14.74 4.54
N ILE A 2 5.98 14.18 5.48
CA ILE A 2 6.48 13.26 6.51
C ILE A 2 5.98 11.88 6.11
N ALA A 3 6.93 10.99 5.76
CA ALA A 3 6.62 9.65 5.22
C ALA A 3 6.72 8.54 6.30
N ALA A 4 7.49 8.78 7.36
CA ALA A 4 7.59 7.87 8.49
C ALA A 4 8.00 8.62 9.76
N VAL A 5 7.65 8.08 10.91
CA VAL A 5 8.07 8.57 12.23
C VAL A 5 8.52 7.39 13.08
N ARG A 6 9.72 7.51 13.67
CA ARG A 6 10.23 6.58 14.68
C ARG A 6 10.51 7.37 15.97
N GLY A 7 10.01 6.88 17.08
CA GLY A 7 10.23 7.54 18.37
C GLY A 7 9.40 6.94 19.50
N GLU A 8 9.42 7.59 20.65
CA GLU A 8 8.70 7.17 21.85
C GLU A 8 7.21 7.54 21.77
N VAL A 9 6.33 6.61 22.08
CA VAL A 9 4.89 6.86 22.19
C VAL A 9 4.62 7.64 23.47
N LEU A 10 4.30 8.93 23.37
CA LEU A 10 3.92 9.76 24.53
C LEU A 10 2.44 9.60 24.89
N VAL A 11 1.57 9.49 23.90
CA VAL A 11 0.12 9.42 24.09
C VAL A 11 -0.45 8.36 23.18
N ARG A 12 -1.36 7.53 23.73
CA ARG A 12 -2.13 6.52 23.00
C ARG A 12 -3.61 6.70 23.30
N ARG A 13 -4.38 7.13 22.32
CA ARG A 13 -5.84 7.34 22.39
C ARG A 13 -6.55 6.48 21.33
N GLY A 14 -7.86 6.40 21.40
CA GLY A 14 -8.65 5.55 20.50
C GLY A 14 -8.64 5.96 19.02
N ASP A 15 -8.28 7.20 18.71
CA ASP A 15 -8.31 7.80 17.38
C ASP A 15 -6.95 8.39 16.94
N HIS A 16 -6.01 8.54 17.87
CA HIS A 16 -4.70 9.12 17.59
C HIS A 16 -3.65 8.69 18.61
N ILE A 17 -2.40 8.84 18.20
CA ILE A 17 -1.22 8.70 19.04
C ILE A 17 -0.35 9.95 18.91
N ILE A 18 0.52 10.18 19.89
CA ILE A 18 1.61 11.16 19.78
C ILE A 18 2.92 10.40 19.93
N VAL A 19 3.77 10.50 18.91
CA VAL A 19 5.13 9.94 18.90
C VAL A 19 6.11 11.09 18.98
N GLU A 20 7.00 11.04 19.96
CA GLU A 20 8.09 12.01 20.11
C GLU A 20 9.32 11.51 19.37
N ALA A 21 9.85 12.34 18.48
CA ALA A 21 11.08 12.10 17.77
C ALA A 21 11.97 13.35 17.84
N SER A 22 13.12 13.23 18.48
CA SER A 22 14.12 14.30 18.63
C SER A 22 13.54 15.60 19.22
N GLY A 23 12.70 15.49 20.25
CA GLY A 23 12.11 16.64 20.95
C GLY A 23 10.84 17.21 20.27
N VAL A 24 10.37 16.60 19.18
CA VAL A 24 9.14 17.02 18.49
C VAL A 24 8.05 15.95 18.63
N GLY A 25 6.89 16.35 19.18
CA GLY A 25 5.72 15.46 19.28
C GLY A 25 4.87 15.48 18.02
N TYR A 26 4.83 14.36 17.29
CA TYR A 26 4.01 14.17 16.10
C TYR A 26 2.67 13.54 16.47
N ARG A 27 1.58 14.25 16.25
CA ARG A 27 0.24 13.70 16.41
C ARG A 27 -0.21 13.01 15.14
N LEU A 28 -0.45 11.70 15.22
CA LEU A 28 -0.84 10.85 14.12
C LEU A 28 -2.25 10.31 14.34
N THR A 29 -3.17 10.55 13.40
CA THR A 29 -4.46 9.87 13.37
C THR A 29 -4.23 8.45 12.89
N VAL A 30 -4.79 7.45 13.57
CA VAL A 30 -4.56 6.03 13.29
C VAL A 30 -5.86 5.25 13.21
N SER A 31 -5.86 4.14 12.48
CA SER A 31 -6.93 3.15 12.48
C SER A 31 -6.93 2.34 13.79
N SER A 32 -8.02 1.63 14.07
CA SER A 32 -8.06 0.68 15.18
C SER A 32 -7.10 -0.48 14.99
N GLU A 33 -6.81 -0.87 13.72
CA GLU A 33 -5.83 -1.90 13.39
C GLU A 33 -4.42 -1.43 13.75
N THR A 34 -4.00 -0.27 13.21
CA THR A 34 -2.73 0.35 13.60
C THR A 34 -2.61 0.48 15.11
N LEU A 35 -3.67 0.95 15.78
CA LEU A 35 -3.64 1.16 17.24
C LEU A 35 -3.39 -0.15 18.00
N ARG A 36 -3.83 -1.32 17.52
CA ARG A 36 -3.55 -2.62 18.16
C ARG A 36 -2.07 -2.98 18.11
N SER A 37 -1.38 -2.62 17.04
CA SER A 37 0.06 -2.90 16.86
C SER A 37 0.97 -1.90 17.58
N VAL A 38 0.48 -0.67 17.84
CA VAL A 38 1.26 0.36 18.55
C VAL A 38 1.47 -0.04 20.02
N PRO A 39 2.73 -0.01 20.50
CA PRO A 39 3.05 -0.36 21.88
C PRO A 39 2.47 0.64 22.89
N ALA A 40 2.61 0.34 24.16
CA ALA A 40 2.21 1.22 25.26
C ALA A 40 3.02 2.53 25.26
N ALA A 41 2.48 3.57 25.91
CA ALA A 41 3.20 4.81 26.14
C ALA A 41 4.52 4.54 26.89
N GLY A 42 5.57 5.26 26.53
CA GLY A 42 6.94 5.09 27.01
C GLY A 42 7.76 4.06 26.20
N GLN A 43 7.20 3.43 25.19
CA GLN A 43 7.90 2.48 24.32
C GLN A 43 8.11 3.07 22.93
N GLU A 44 9.14 2.57 22.21
CA GLU A 44 9.44 3.01 20.85
C GLU A 44 8.47 2.39 19.83
N ALA A 45 8.00 3.21 18.90
CA ALA A 45 7.21 2.81 17.74
C ALA A 45 7.82 3.32 16.44
N PHE A 46 7.60 2.58 15.36
CA PHE A 46 7.82 3.03 13.99
C PHE A 46 6.48 2.97 13.25
N LEU A 47 6.15 4.05 12.53
CA LEU A 47 4.93 4.16 11.76
C LEU A 47 5.22 4.74 10.38
N HIS A 48 4.61 4.14 9.37
CA HIS A 48 4.49 4.77 8.07
C HIS A 48 3.51 5.93 8.16
N CYS A 49 3.73 7.00 7.42
CA CYS A 49 2.92 8.21 7.53
C CYS A 49 2.42 8.68 6.17
N GLU A 50 1.20 9.24 6.17
CA GLU A 50 0.71 10.05 5.08
C GLU A 50 0.43 11.47 5.58
N THR A 51 0.91 12.46 4.80
CA THR A 51 0.79 13.88 5.12
C THR A 51 -0.28 14.50 4.24
N ILE A 52 -1.38 14.96 4.83
CA ILE A 52 -2.45 15.65 4.12
C ILE A 52 -2.45 17.12 4.48
N GLY A 53 -2.12 17.96 3.48
CA GLY A 53 -2.22 19.40 3.58
C GLY A 53 -3.63 19.88 3.27
N ARG A 54 -4.14 20.82 4.07
CA ARG A 54 -5.38 21.55 3.85
C ARG A 54 -5.16 23.03 4.12
N ASP A 55 -6.12 23.86 3.76
CA ASP A 55 -6.05 25.31 3.98
C ASP A 55 -5.92 25.68 5.47
N ASP A 56 -6.45 24.82 6.35
CA ASP A 56 -6.43 24.98 7.82
C ASP A 56 -5.23 24.32 8.50
N GLY A 57 -4.34 23.67 7.75
CA GLY A 57 -3.13 23.07 8.30
C GLY A 57 -2.75 21.72 7.73
N ILE A 58 -1.82 21.05 8.43
CA ILE A 58 -1.28 19.75 8.07
C ILE A 58 -1.85 18.70 9.03
N SER A 59 -2.36 17.61 8.48
CA SER A 59 -2.79 16.43 9.23
C SER A 59 -1.89 15.24 8.90
N LEU A 60 -1.44 14.53 9.93
CA LEU A 60 -0.66 13.30 9.77
C LEU A 60 -1.54 12.09 10.08
N TYR A 61 -1.41 11.08 9.25
CA TYR A 61 -2.03 9.76 9.41
C TYR A 61 -0.91 8.74 9.58
N GLY A 62 -1.06 7.84 10.55
CA GLY A 62 -0.05 6.83 10.87
C GLY A 62 -0.59 5.42 10.63
N PHE A 63 0.29 4.54 10.14
CA PHE A 63 -0.03 3.17 9.75
C PHE A 63 1.05 2.22 10.25
N SER A 64 0.64 1.01 10.60
CA SER A 64 1.54 -0.03 11.11
C SER A 64 2.37 -0.67 10.01
N SER A 65 1.89 -0.64 8.77
CA SER A 65 2.58 -1.16 7.61
C SER A 65 2.46 -0.23 6.40
N GLU A 66 3.30 -0.45 5.40
CA GLU A 66 3.29 0.31 4.15
C GLU A 66 2.02 -0.01 3.35
N GLU A 67 1.61 -1.27 3.32
CA GLU A 67 0.39 -1.72 2.64
C GLU A 67 -0.87 -1.04 3.23
N GLU A 68 -0.91 -0.82 4.57
CA GLU A 68 -2.02 -0.09 5.19
C GLU A 68 -2.04 1.37 4.74
N ARG A 69 -0.86 2.01 4.65
CA ARG A 69 -0.72 3.36 4.12
C ARG A 69 -1.15 3.43 2.66
N ASP A 70 -0.72 2.49 1.83
CA ASP A 70 -1.04 2.49 0.40
C ASP A 70 -2.54 2.27 0.17
N LEU A 71 -3.16 1.35 0.91
CA LEU A 71 -4.61 1.20 0.86
C LEU A 71 -5.35 2.48 1.31
N PHE A 72 -4.83 3.20 2.31
CA PHE A 72 -5.38 4.50 2.69
C PHE A 72 -5.30 5.51 1.53
N VAL A 73 -4.18 5.60 0.82
CA VAL A 73 -3.98 6.51 -0.32
C VAL A 73 -4.95 6.16 -1.44
N GLU A 74 -5.12 4.89 -1.76
CA GLU A 74 -6.10 4.43 -2.74
C GLU A 74 -7.54 4.80 -2.34
N LEU A 75 -7.89 4.57 -1.07
CA LEU A 75 -9.23 4.91 -0.56
C LEU A 75 -9.55 6.40 -0.66
N ILE A 76 -8.63 7.29 -0.30
CA ILE A 76 -8.85 8.75 -0.41
C ILE A 76 -8.90 9.24 -1.85
N GLY A 77 -8.37 8.46 -2.81
CA GLY A 77 -8.51 8.70 -4.25
C GLY A 77 -9.92 8.43 -4.78
N VAL A 78 -10.74 7.65 -4.05
CA VAL A 78 -12.13 7.36 -4.45
C VAL A 78 -13.02 8.57 -4.18
N SER A 79 -13.75 8.99 -5.20
CA SER A 79 -14.66 10.16 -5.07
C SER A 79 -15.69 9.98 -3.96
N GLY A 80 -15.71 10.91 -3.01
CA GLY A 80 -16.60 10.90 -1.85
C GLY A 80 -16.03 10.21 -0.61
N ILE A 81 -14.77 9.77 -0.66
CA ILE A 81 -14.04 9.23 0.50
C ILE A 81 -12.97 10.23 0.91
N GLY A 82 -13.16 10.83 2.07
CA GLY A 82 -12.12 11.65 2.70
C GLY A 82 -11.29 10.83 3.70
N PRO A 83 -10.19 11.40 4.21
CA PRO A 83 -9.27 10.71 5.12
C PRO A 83 -9.94 10.12 6.35
N LYS A 84 -10.93 10.80 6.93
CA LYS A 84 -11.69 10.32 8.09
C LYS A 84 -12.47 9.03 7.77
N VAL A 85 -13.07 8.96 6.59
CA VAL A 85 -13.81 7.78 6.14
C VAL A 85 -12.84 6.65 5.81
N ALA A 86 -11.71 6.96 5.15
CA ALA A 86 -10.66 5.97 4.86
C ALA A 86 -10.11 5.31 6.13
N VAL A 87 -9.81 6.10 7.20
CA VAL A 87 -9.42 5.55 8.51
C VAL A 87 -10.52 4.66 9.11
N ALA A 88 -11.79 5.03 8.95
CA ALA A 88 -12.91 4.20 9.41
C ALA A 88 -13.01 2.87 8.64
N VAL A 89 -12.73 2.87 7.34
CA VAL A 89 -12.62 1.64 6.51
C VAL A 89 -11.50 0.75 7.04
N LEU A 90 -10.29 1.31 7.21
CA LEU A 90 -9.12 0.59 7.73
C LEU A 90 -9.34 0.05 9.16
N SER A 91 -10.22 0.68 9.92
CA SER A 91 -10.60 0.18 11.25
C SER A 91 -11.58 -1.01 11.21
N GLY A 92 -12.11 -1.35 10.05
CA GLY A 92 -13.08 -2.43 9.83
C GLY A 92 -12.48 -3.83 9.66
N GLY A 93 -11.15 -3.95 9.64
CA GLY A 93 -10.45 -5.23 9.51
C GLY A 93 -9.01 -5.07 9.03
N SER A 94 -8.31 -6.20 8.91
CA SER A 94 -6.95 -6.22 8.39
C SER A 94 -6.91 -5.76 6.92
N VAL A 95 -5.75 -5.28 6.46
CA VAL A 95 -5.52 -4.92 5.05
C VAL A 95 -5.91 -6.09 4.14
N ARG A 96 -5.46 -7.30 4.48
CA ARG A 96 -5.80 -8.53 3.77
C ARG A 96 -7.31 -8.71 3.58
N ASP A 97 -8.07 -8.63 4.68
CA ASP A 97 -9.52 -8.81 4.63
C ASP A 97 -10.22 -7.75 3.78
N LEU A 98 -9.70 -6.51 3.81
CA LEU A 98 -10.24 -5.41 3.02
C LEU A 98 -9.94 -5.60 1.53
N LEU A 99 -8.71 -5.99 1.18
CA LEU A 99 -8.31 -6.31 -0.19
C LEU A 99 -9.12 -7.47 -0.76
N GLN A 100 -9.29 -8.56 0.01
CA GLN A 100 -10.14 -9.69 -0.38
C GLN A 100 -11.58 -9.25 -0.65
N ALA A 101 -12.15 -8.39 0.21
CA ALA A 101 -13.50 -7.88 0.02
C ALA A 101 -13.62 -7.02 -1.25
N ILE A 102 -12.59 -6.22 -1.59
CA ILE A 102 -12.57 -5.44 -2.83
C ILE A 102 -12.52 -6.37 -4.05
N VAL A 103 -11.61 -7.33 -4.07
CA VAL A 103 -11.46 -8.29 -5.19
C VAL A 103 -12.73 -9.14 -5.37
N ALA A 104 -13.32 -9.62 -4.25
CA ALA A 104 -14.57 -10.39 -4.25
C ALA A 104 -15.81 -9.55 -4.60
N GLY A 105 -15.73 -8.22 -4.60
CA GLY A 105 -16.87 -7.35 -4.86
C GLY A 105 -17.86 -7.23 -3.70
N ASP A 106 -17.41 -7.49 -2.46
CA ASP A 106 -18.27 -7.45 -1.26
C ASP A 106 -18.54 -5.99 -0.79
N ALA A 107 -19.43 -5.32 -1.50
CA ALA A 107 -19.85 -3.96 -1.13
C ALA A 107 -20.54 -3.89 0.25
N LYS A 108 -21.13 -4.99 0.74
CA LYS A 108 -21.84 -4.98 2.05
C LYS A 108 -20.88 -4.74 3.20
N ARG A 109 -19.66 -5.28 3.12
CA ARG A 109 -18.63 -5.07 4.13
C ARG A 109 -18.33 -3.58 4.31
N PHE A 110 -18.23 -2.84 3.21
CA PHE A 110 -17.97 -1.39 3.25
C PHE A 110 -19.18 -0.58 3.71
N GLN A 111 -20.40 -1.04 3.42
CA GLN A 111 -21.63 -0.40 3.92
C GLN A 111 -21.77 -0.47 5.44
N ALA A 112 -21.13 -1.41 6.10
CA ALA A 112 -21.10 -1.50 7.55
C ALA A 112 -20.28 -0.38 8.22
N VAL A 113 -19.43 0.32 7.44
CA VAL A 113 -18.60 1.42 7.95
C VAL A 113 -19.45 2.70 8.07
N PRO A 114 -19.46 3.37 9.23
CA PRO A 114 -20.20 4.62 9.41
C PRO A 114 -19.76 5.68 8.39
N GLY A 115 -20.73 6.27 7.70
CA GLY A 115 -20.50 7.28 6.66
C GLY A 115 -20.37 6.71 5.25
N ILE A 116 -20.43 5.38 5.06
CA ILE A 116 -20.42 4.74 3.75
C ILE A 116 -21.82 4.22 3.41
N GLY A 117 -22.46 4.86 2.45
CA GLY A 117 -23.72 4.39 1.87
C GLY A 117 -23.51 3.39 0.73
N LYS A 118 -24.59 2.79 0.24
CA LYS A 118 -24.55 1.81 -0.85
C LYS A 118 -23.77 2.29 -2.08
N ARG A 119 -24.03 3.53 -2.56
CA ARG A 119 -23.34 4.08 -3.74
C ARG A 119 -21.83 4.24 -3.53
N THR A 120 -21.43 4.67 -2.34
CA THR A 120 -19.98 4.83 -2.01
C THR A 120 -19.30 3.47 -1.91
N ALA A 121 -19.94 2.48 -1.30
CA ALA A 121 -19.42 1.12 -1.23
C ALA A 121 -19.25 0.48 -2.62
N GLU A 122 -20.26 0.61 -3.49
CA GLU A 122 -20.17 0.13 -4.88
C GLU A 122 -19.05 0.84 -5.66
N ARG A 123 -18.85 2.14 -5.38
CA ARG A 123 -17.78 2.93 -6.00
C ARG A 123 -16.38 2.48 -5.52
N ILE A 124 -16.20 2.20 -4.23
CA ILE A 124 -14.96 1.61 -3.70
C ILE A 124 -14.59 0.37 -4.50
N ILE A 125 -15.55 -0.56 -4.64
CA ILE A 125 -15.32 -1.79 -5.38
C ILE A 125 -14.95 -1.49 -6.84
N LEU A 126 -15.73 -0.64 -7.52
CA LEU A 126 -15.53 -0.37 -8.94
C LEU A 126 -14.17 0.30 -9.23
N GLU A 127 -13.79 1.29 -8.41
CA GLU A 127 -12.58 2.08 -8.66
C GLU A 127 -11.31 1.40 -8.15
N LEU A 128 -11.39 0.55 -7.10
CA LEU A 128 -10.21 -0.06 -6.51
C LEU A 128 -9.93 -1.48 -6.99
N LYS A 129 -10.94 -2.22 -7.47
CA LYS A 129 -10.77 -3.64 -7.83
C LYS A 129 -9.59 -3.87 -8.77
N ASP A 130 -9.51 -3.12 -9.87
CA ASP A 130 -8.45 -3.28 -10.86
C ASP A 130 -7.07 -2.80 -10.35
N ARG A 131 -7.08 -1.82 -9.43
CA ARG A 131 -5.84 -1.27 -8.85
C ARG A 131 -5.20 -2.20 -7.84
N VAL A 132 -6.02 -2.88 -7.02
CA VAL A 132 -5.53 -3.73 -5.92
C VAL A 132 -5.44 -5.21 -6.28
N THR A 133 -5.87 -5.64 -7.48
CA THR A 133 -5.82 -7.05 -7.89
C THR A 133 -4.40 -7.61 -7.86
N GLY A 134 -3.38 -6.80 -8.13
CA GLY A 134 -1.97 -7.19 -8.03
C GLY A 134 -1.39 -7.16 -6.60
N TRP A 135 -2.17 -6.73 -5.61
CA TRP A 135 -1.74 -6.65 -4.21
C TRP A 135 -2.05 -7.93 -3.41
N VAL A 136 -2.77 -8.85 -4.01
CA VAL A 136 -3.08 -10.16 -3.43
C VAL A 136 -2.62 -11.24 -4.40
N ASP A 137 -2.08 -12.33 -3.86
CA ASP A 137 -1.76 -13.52 -4.62
C ASP A 137 -3.01 -14.38 -4.92
N GLU A 138 -2.86 -15.52 -5.61
CA GLU A 138 -3.95 -16.43 -5.92
C GLU A 138 -4.64 -17.04 -4.68
N SER A 139 -3.96 -17.00 -3.52
CA SER A 139 -4.53 -17.44 -2.23
C SER A 139 -5.26 -16.33 -1.48
N GLY A 140 -5.24 -15.08 -2.04
CA GLY A 140 -5.82 -13.90 -1.42
C GLY A 140 -4.96 -13.35 -0.27
N GLU A 141 -3.69 -13.78 -0.18
CA GLU A 141 -2.72 -13.17 0.71
C GLU A 141 -2.24 -11.84 0.10
N PRO A 142 -2.07 -10.79 0.92
CA PRO A 142 -1.39 -9.60 0.46
C PRO A 142 -0.02 -10.02 -0.05
N VAL A 143 0.30 -9.63 -1.28
CA VAL A 143 1.69 -9.69 -1.73
C VAL A 143 2.42 -8.65 -0.90
N THR A 144 2.85 -9.04 0.30
CA THR A 144 3.73 -8.21 1.09
C THR A 144 5.01 -8.10 0.29
N GLU A 145 5.33 -6.91 -0.18
CA GLU A 145 6.73 -6.53 -0.35
C GLU A 145 7.37 -6.54 1.06
N ALA A 146 7.45 -7.74 1.63
CA ALA A 146 8.37 -7.97 2.72
C ALA A 146 9.71 -7.48 2.22
N ALA A 147 10.37 -6.64 2.97
CA ALA A 147 11.66 -6.06 2.71
C ALA A 147 12.57 -7.07 1.97
N GLY A 148 12.59 -6.98 0.62
CA GLY A 148 13.14 -8.00 -0.28
C GLY A 148 12.01 -8.62 -1.10
N GLY A 149 11.38 -7.85 -2.02
CA GLY A 149 10.58 -8.43 -3.10
C GLY A 149 11.40 -9.54 -3.75
N SER A 150 10.80 -10.65 -4.18
CA SER A 150 11.55 -11.69 -4.89
C SER A 150 12.38 -10.99 -5.97
N GLY A 151 13.62 -11.45 -6.20
CA GLY A 151 14.49 -10.80 -7.19
C GLY A 151 13.77 -10.52 -8.49
N ARG A 152 12.79 -11.37 -8.86
CA ARG A 152 11.92 -11.21 -10.01
C ARG A 152 10.95 -10.03 -9.89
N SER A 153 10.35 -9.77 -8.72
CA SER A 153 9.42 -8.64 -8.52
C SER A 153 10.18 -7.31 -8.66
N LEU A 154 11.33 -7.19 -7.98
CA LEU A 154 12.21 -6.03 -8.09
C LEU A 154 12.73 -5.82 -9.52
N ALA A 155 13.05 -6.91 -10.22
CA ALA A 155 13.48 -6.85 -11.61
C ALA A 155 12.34 -6.39 -12.54
N ARG A 156 11.10 -6.84 -12.31
CA ARG A 156 9.93 -6.38 -13.07
C ARG A 156 9.73 -4.87 -12.91
N ASP A 157 9.74 -4.39 -11.67
CA ASP A 157 9.54 -2.97 -11.39
C ASP A 157 10.69 -2.13 -11.95
N GLY A 158 11.92 -2.65 -11.93
CA GLY A 158 13.07 -2.05 -12.62
C GLY A 158 12.85 -1.94 -14.13
N LEU A 159 12.33 -2.97 -14.79
CA LEU A 159 12.01 -2.94 -16.23
C LEU A 159 10.87 -1.97 -16.55
N VAL A 160 9.84 -1.90 -15.71
CA VAL A 160 8.73 -0.93 -15.88
C VAL A 160 9.26 0.50 -15.74
N ASN A 161 10.14 0.77 -14.78
CA ASN A 161 10.80 2.07 -14.62
C ASN A 161 11.72 2.43 -15.80
N LEU A 162 12.25 1.43 -16.51
CA LEU A 162 13.00 1.60 -17.76
C LEU A 162 12.08 1.80 -18.99
N GLY A 163 10.76 1.78 -18.81
CA GLY A 163 9.77 2.09 -19.85
C GLY A 163 9.14 0.87 -20.52
N PHE A 164 9.40 -0.36 -20.06
CA PHE A 164 8.73 -1.55 -20.59
C PHE A 164 7.29 -1.63 -20.05
N PRO A 165 6.30 -1.99 -20.89
CA PRO A 165 4.96 -2.35 -20.38
C PRO A 165 5.03 -3.50 -19.38
N ALA A 166 4.21 -3.48 -18.31
CA ALA A 166 4.26 -4.48 -17.24
C ALA A 166 4.13 -5.92 -17.79
N LEU A 167 3.26 -6.15 -18.78
CA LEU A 167 3.09 -7.46 -19.41
C LEU A 167 4.35 -7.91 -20.17
N GLU A 168 5.04 -7.01 -20.82
CA GLU A 168 6.30 -7.29 -21.54
C GLU A 168 7.43 -7.58 -20.54
N ALA A 169 7.52 -6.80 -19.46
CA ALA A 169 8.47 -7.05 -18.38
C ALA A 169 8.31 -8.46 -17.79
N GLU A 170 7.07 -8.89 -17.54
CA GLU A 170 6.75 -10.24 -17.09
C GLU A 170 7.19 -11.33 -18.09
N GLN A 171 6.95 -11.11 -19.38
CA GLN A 171 7.36 -12.04 -20.43
C GLN A 171 8.89 -12.16 -20.54
N LEU A 172 9.61 -11.05 -20.40
CA LEU A 172 11.07 -11.03 -20.43
C LEU A 172 11.68 -11.78 -19.24
N LEU A 173 11.05 -11.69 -18.07
CA LEU A 173 11.47 -12.40 -16.85
C LEU A 173 11.02 -13.87 -16.82
N TYR A 174 10.15 -14.29 -17.74
CA TYR A 174 9.66 -15.67 -17.77
C TYR A 174 10.81 -16.66 -17.99
N GLY A 175 10.88 -17.69 -17.11
CA GLY A 175 11.92 -18.73 -17.17
C GLY A 175 13.26 -18.35 -16.52
N LEU A 176 13.37 -17.18 -15.89
CA LEU A 176 14.49 -16.81 -15.03
C LEU A 176 14.22 -17.23 -13.57
N ASP A 177 15.29 -17.38 -12.78
CA ASP A 177 15.18 -17.76 -11.36
C ASP A 177 14.43 -16.67 -10.57
N PRO A 178 13.25 -16.95 -9.98
CA PRO A 178 12.47 -15.94 -9.27
C PRO A 178 13.15 -15.35 -8.03
N GLU A 179 14.12 -16.07 -7.44
CA GLU A 179 14.90 -15.65 -6.27
C GLU A 179 16.27 -15.06 -6.65
N GLY A 180 16.55 -14.93 -7.96
CA GLY A 180 17.81 -14.39 -8.47
C GLY A 180 18.00 -12.92 -8.09
N ASP A 181 19.26 -12.47 -8.14
CA ASP A 181 19.61 -11.05 -7.92
C ASP A 181 18.88 -10.15 -8.95
N PRO A 182 18.13 -9.11 -8.51
CA PRO A 182 17.34 -8.24 -9.38
C PRO A 182 18.15 -7.60 -10.51
N GLU A 183 19.38 -7.18 -10.25
CA GLU A 183 20.25 -6.56 -11.26
C GLU A 183 20.65 -7.57 -12.34
N VAL A 184 20.91 -8.81 -11.95
CA VAL A 184 21.21 -9.90 -12.88
C VAL A 184 19.98 -10.22 -13.74
N LEU A 185 18.80 -10.31 -13.11
CA LEU A 185 17.54 -10.59 -13.80
C LEU A 185 17.18 -9.49 -14.82
N ILE A 186 17.34 -8.21 -14.44
CA ILE A 186 17.16 -7.07 -15.35
C ILE A 186 18.13 -7.19 -16.53
N GLY A 187 19.41 -7.46 -16.27
CA GLY A 187 20.42 -7.61 -17.31
C GLY A 187 20.12 -8.76 -18.28
N GLU A 188 19.56 -9.88 -17.79
CA GLU A 188 19.16 -11.02 -18.65
C GLU A 188 17.89 -10.70 -19.45
N ALA A 189 16.92 -10.04 -18.86
CA ALA A 189 15.70 -9.60 -19.51
C ALA A 189 16.03 -8.62 -20.65
N LEU A 190 16.89 -7.64 -20.43
CA LEU A 190 17.31 -6.67 -21.45
C LEU A 190 18.06 -7.34 -22.61
N ARG A 191 18.88 -8.37 -22.31
CA ARG A 191 19.54 -9.19 -23.37
C ARG A 191 18.52 -9.94 -24.22
N LYS A 192 17.44 -10.49 -23.63
CA LYS A 192 16.35 -11.13 -24.36
C LYS A 192 15.60 -10.11 -25.24
N ALA A 193 15.30 -8.93 -24.69
CA ALA A 193 14.65 -7.85 -25.46
C ALA A 193 15.48 -7.40 -26.67
N GLY A 194 16.81 -7.24 -26.48
CA GLY A 194 17.73 -6.89 -27.56
C GLY A 194 17.90 -7.99 -28.63
N ALA A 195 17.70 -9.24 -28.27
CA ALA A 195 17.75 -10.37 -29.22
C ALA A 195 16.48 -10.47 -30.07
N THR A 196 15.31 -10.13 -29.50
CA THR A 196 14.02 -10.09 -30.22
C THR A 196 13.88 -8.87 -31.13
N GLY A 197 14.56 -7.75 -30.83
CA GLY A 197 14.54 -6.55 -31.67
C GLY A 197 15.38 -6.63 -32.97
N LYS A 198 16.20 -7.68 -33.12
CA LYS A 198 17.08 -7.85 -34.31
C LYS A 198 16.48 -8.70 -35.48
N THR A 199 15.27 -9.23 -35.32
CA THR A 199 14.62 -10.13 -36.30
C THR A 199 13.52 -9.46 -37.11
N GLY A 200 13.41 -8.12 -37.09
CA GLY A 200 12.32 -7.37 -37.74
C GLY A 200 12.78 -6.33 -38.79
N ASP A 201 13.95 -6.50 -39.44
CA ASP A 201 14.30 -5.69 -40.60
C ASP A 201 15.07 -6.56 -41.64
N GLY A 202 14.32 -7.07 -42.59
CA GLY A 202 14.80 -7.83 -43.75
C GLY A 202 13.71 -7.89 -44.79
#